data_c80786161449fb775b58f3ee32ec88e0
#
_entry.id   c80786161449fb775b58f3ee32ec88e0
#
_cell.length_a   1.000
_cell.length_b   1.000
_cell.length_c   1.000
_cell.angle_alpha   90.00
_cell.angle_beta   90.00
_cell.angle_gamma   90.00
#
_symmetry.space_group_name_H-M   'P 1'
#
loop_
_entity.id
_entity.type
_entity.pdbx_description
1 polymer ?
#
loop_
_entity_poly.entity_id
_entity_poly.type
_entity_poly.pdbx_seq_one_letter_code
_entity_poly.pdbx_strand_id
1 'polypeptide(L)'
;MKGKRSSIFAANLREKWMPWAVGAAAVFTASLASSAIYDLVHSFYVEHYGIEWVSIILLIIYGIIIFSLYQIGKQFIKPRTRSLRSYEPGKKEHLIMFLSHLRTNSQEPPVPLTGNLDNDIKALEDDKKANKRYWQWEMPLRAIRYHIGQLKTVTIVCSKESIEQTPLFCNIFGKYYESNLLKGVELFFYVKEKGNPVRKQWNTFCPAVPTGLEGWDFEDFDELSDDMSRLIRMFIDEGTPEDKIIIDFTGGQKVTSVIAVAITFNRNIEAQYVQTNDPWAVKSYDIIYKAPDSYGI
;
A
#
# COMPACT_ATOMS: atom_id res chain seq x y z
N MET A 1 17.81 19.23 8.12
CA MET A 1 17.27 17.94 7.64
C MET A 1 18.07 16.67 8.04
N LYS A 2 19.09 16.74 8.90
CA LYS A 2 19.89 15.56 9.34
C LYS A 2 19.27 14.74 10.49
N GLY A 3 18.31 15.26 11.24
CA GLY A 3 17.77 14.60 12.45
C GLY A 3 16.73 13.49 12.21
N LYS A 4 16.02 13.50 11.07
CA LYS A 4 14.92 12.55 10.80
C LYS A 4 15.40 11.18 10.29
N ARG A 5 16.55 11.13 9.60
CA ARG A 5 17.12 9.85 9.10
C ARG A 5 17.70 8.97 10.22
N SER A 6 18.26 9.57 11.27
CA SER A 6 18.81 8.80 12.40
C SER A 6 17.71 8.14 13.26
N SER A 7 16.53 8.76 13.37
CA SER A 7 15.42 8.20 14.15
C SER A 7 14.75 6.99 13.47
N ILE A 8 14.64 6.99 12.15
CA ILE A 8 14.06 5.87 11.38
C ILE A 8 15.02 4.67 11.36
N PHE A 9 16.31 4.91 11.22
CA PHE A 9 17.34 3.86 11.29
C PHE A 9 17.41 3.22 12.67
N ALA A 10 17.35 4.03 13.74
CA ALA A 10 17.32 3.55 15.11
C ALA A 10 16.02 2.78 15.45
N ALA A 11 14.86 3.18 14.88
CA ALA A 11 13.60 2.47 15.03
C ALA A 11 13.64 1.10 14.34
N ASN A 12 14.17 1.00 13.12
CA ASN A 12 14.31 -0.25 12.38
C ASN A 12 15.32 -1.23 13.03
N LEU A 13 16.42 -0.73 13.57
CA LEU A 13 17.37 -1.54 14.35
C LEU A 13 16.71 -2.08 15.62
N ARG A 14 15.97 -1.23 16.33
CA ARG A 14 15.26 -1.60 17.54
C ARG A 14 14.18 -2.65 17.28
N GLU A 15 13.44 -2.55 16.19
CA GLU A 15 12.40 -3.51 15.82
C GLU A 15 12.95 -4.89 15.44
N LYS A 16 14.09 -4.94 14.76
CA LYS A 16 14.70 -6.19 14.28
C LYS A 16 15.48 -6.94 15.35
N TRP A 17 16.23 -6.23 16.22
CA TRP A 17 17.16 -6.88 17.17
C TRP A 17 16.59 -7.08 18.55
N MET A 18 15.58 -6.31 18.96
CA MET A 18 15.01 -6.39 20.29
C MET A 18 14.34 -7.74 20.61
N PRO A 19 13.58 -8.39 19.70
CA PRO A 19 13.03 -9.72 19.97
C PRO A 19 14.11 -10.78 20.23
N TRP A 20 15.22 -10.71 19.47
CA TRP A 20 16.36 -11.61 19.64
C TRP A 20 17.11 -11.36 20.94
N ALA A 21 17.31 -10.10 21.31
CA ALA A 21 17.96 -9.74 22.57
C ALA A 21 17.11 -10.18 23.78
N VAL A 22 15.79 -10.00 23.71
CA VAL A 22 14.87 -10.46 24.76
C VAL A 22 14.85 -11.99 24.84
N GLY A 23 14.83 -12.69 23.71
CA GLY A 23 14.91 -14.15 23.65
C GLY A 23 16.21 -14.68 24.24
N ALA A 24 17.34 -14.12 23.84
CA ALA A 24 18.67 -14.51 24.37
C ALA A 24 18.77 -14.24 25.87
N ALA A 25 18.30 -13.09 26.35
CA ALA A 25 18.28 -12.79 27.79
C ALA A 25 17.37 -13.75 28.56
N ALA A 26 16.21 -14.15 28.01
CA ALA A 26 15.32 -15.12 28.64
C ALA A 26 15.98 -16.51 28.77
N VAL A 27 16.68 -16.98 27.72
CA VAL A 27 17.40 -18.27 27.75
C VAL A 27 18.53 -18.23 28.76
N PHE A 28 19.31 -17.14 28.79
CA PHE A 28 20.41 -16.99 29.70
C PHE A 28 19.94 -16.94 31.17
N THR A 29 18.88 -16.21 31.45
CA THR A 29 18.29 -16.12 32.79
C THR A 29 17.66 -17.44 33.25
N ALA A 30 17.04 -18.20 32.31
CA ALA A 30 16.51 -19.52 32.60
C ALA A 30 17.63 -20.52 33.00
N SER A 31 18.79 -20.45 32.36
CA SER A 31 19.94 -21.27 32.69
C SER A 31 20.50 -20.96 34.10
N LEU A 32 20.61 -19.67 34.42
CA LEU A 32 21.06 -19.26 35.76
C LEU A 32 20.06 -19.66 36.87
N ALA A 33 18.77 -19.55 36.63
CA ALA A 33 17.75 -19.99 37.54
C ALA A 33 17.77 -21.49 37.78
N SER A 34 17.95 -22.27 36.73
CA SER A 34 18.06 -23.73 36.80
C SER A 34 19.24 -24.14 37.68
N SER A 35 20.40 -23.49 37.53
CA SER A 35 21.57 -23.72 38.37
C SER A 35 21.30 -23.35 39.83
N ALA A 36 20.72 -22.18 40.11
CA ALA A 36 20.39 -21.75 41.46
C ALA A 36 19.36 -22.64 42.17
N ILE A 37 18.37 -23.16 41.41
CA ILE A 37 17.40 -24.14 41.92
C ILE A 37 18.09 -25.47 42.24
N TYR A 38 18.99 -25.93 41.38
CA TYR A 38 19.74 -27.16 41.61
C TYR A 38 20.59 -27.04 42.86
N ASP A 39 21.34 -25.95 43.04
CA ASP A 39 22.19 -25.73 44.20
C ASP A 39 21.36 -25.65 45.49
N LEU A 40 20.20 -25.02 45.48
CA LEU A 40 19.27 -24.93 46.59
C LEU A 40 18.74 -26.34 46.99
N VAL A 41 18.34 -27.13 45.99
CA VAL A 41 17.83 -28.49 46.21
C VAL A 41 18.94 -29.40 46.71
N HIS A 42 20.15 -29.31 46.15
CA HIS A 42 21.30 -30.08 46.56
C HIS A 42 21.72 -29.77 48.03
N SER A 43 21.80 -28.49 48.39
CA SER A 43 22.08 -28.02 49.75
C SER A 43 21.04 -28.55 50.74
N PHE A 44 19.77 -28.53 50.40
CA PHE A 44 18.69 -28.99 51.27
C PHE A 44 18.67 -30.52 51.49
N TYR A 45 19.00 -31.32 50.45
CA TYR A 45 18.90 -32.78 50.50
C TYR A 45 20.22 -33.48 50.90
N VAL A 46 21.37 -32.91 50.58
CA VAL A 46 22.67 -33.62 50.73
C VAL A 46 23.44 -33.13 51.98
N GLU A 47 23.41 -31.86 52.30
CA GLU A 47 24.30 -31.33 53.36
C GLU A 47 23.64 -31.11 54.74
N HIS A 48 22.34 -31.23 54.87
CA HIS A 48 21.58 -31.01 56.13
C HIS A 48 21.88 -29.65 56.81
N TYR A 49 22.54 -28.71 56.15
CA TYR A 49 22.93 -27.41 56.72
C TYR A 49 22.39 -26.25 55.89
N GLY A 50 21.60 -25.45 56.57
CA GLY A 50 21.30 -24.05 56.36
C GLY A 50 21.00 -23.63 54.93
N ILE A 51 19.80 -23.11 54.69
CA ILE A 51 19.37 -22.45 53.45
C ILE A 51 20.49 -21.51 53.00
N GLU A 52 21.10 -21.79 51.85
CA GLU A 52 22.05 -20.86 51.26
C GLU A 52 21.36 -19.58 50.84
N TRP A 53 21.49 -18.55 51.62
CA TRP A 53 20.93 -17.23 51.39
C TRP A 53 21.27 -16.69 49.99
N VAL A 54 22.42 -17.09 49.45
CA VAL A 54 22.86 -16.74 48.09
C VAL A 54 21.88 -17.26 47.04
N SER A 55 21.44 -18.51 47.13
CA SER A 55 20.48 -19.11 46.18
C SER A 55 19.11 -18.45 46.25
N ILE A 56 18.67 -18.06 47.44
CA ILE A 56 17.40 -17.31 47.62
C ILE A 56 17.51 -15.93 46.99
N ILE A 57 18.61 -15.21 47.21
CA ILE A 57 18.84 -13.90 46.61
C ILE A 57 18.84 -14.00 45.08
N LEU A 58 19.52 -15.00 44.51
CA LEU A 58 19.53 -15.22 43.05
C LEU A 58 18.15 -15.50 42.49
N LEU A 59 17.30 -16.29 43.15
CA LEU A 59 15.92 -16.54 42.76
C LEU A 59 15.05 -15.28 42.78
N ILE A 60 15.23 -14.41 43.79
CA ILE A 60 14.56 -13.11 43.89
C ILE A 60 14.97 -12.21 42.70
N ILE A 61 16.27 -12.09 42.45
CA ILE A 61 16.80 -11.31 41.33
C ILE A 61 16.23 -11.85 39.99
N TYR A 62 16.19 -13.16 39.81
CA TYR A 62 15.62 -13.79 38.65
C TYR A 62 14.13 -13.47 38.49
N GLY A 63 13.36 -13.53 39.57
CA GLY A 63 11.95 -13.13 39.58
C GLY A 63 11.74 -11.67 39.13
N ILE A 64 12.59 -10.77 39.61
CA ILE A 64 12.58 -9.34 39.25
C ILE A 64 12.91 -9.19 37.74
N ILE A 65 13.91 -9.92 37.25
CA ILE A 65 14.29 -9.87 35.83
C ILE A 65 13.15 -10.39 34.95
N ILE A 66 12.56 -11.53 35.29
CA ILE A 66 11.41 -12.09 34.52
C ILE A 66 10.23 -11.12 34.56
N PHE A 67 9.90 -10.57 35.70
CA PHE A 67 8.81 -9.59 35.80
C PHE A 67 9.08 -8.35 34.94
N SER A 68 10.32 -7.85 34.97
CA SER A 68 10.74 -6.71 34.13
C SER A 68 10.65 -7.04 32.64
N LEU A 69 11.14 -8.22 32.24
CA LEU A 69 11.04 -8.70 30.85
C LEU A 69 9.57 -8.89 30.42
N TYR A 70 8.71 -9.39 31.32
CA TYR A 70 7.28 -9.51 31.08
C TYR A 70 6.61 -8.14 30.88
N GLN A 71 6.94 -7.15 31.72
CA GLN A 71 6.39 -5.79 31.58
C GLN A 71 6.85 -5.12 30.27
N ILE A 72 8.12 -5.31 29.90
CA ILE A 72 8.66 -4.84 28.62
C ILE A 72 7.97 -5.59 27.47
N GLY A 73 7.91 -6.92 27.53
CA GLY A 73 7.27 -7.77 26.50
C GLY A 73 5.79 -7.47 26.33
N LYS A 74 5.07 -7.18 27.40
CA LYS A 74 3.66 -6.79 27.37
C LYS A 74 3.41 -5.54 26.51
N GLN A 75 4.36 -4.62 26.43
CA GLN A 75 4.24 -3.44 25.55
C GLN A 75 4.36 -3.80 24.06
N PHE A 76 5.08 -4.90 23.74
CA PHE A 76 5.26 -5.38 22.37
C PHE A 76 4.19 -6.39 21.94
N ILE A 77 3.60 -7.12 22.90
CA ILE A 77 2.59 -8.17 22.66
C ILE A 77 1.17 -7.59 22.70
N LYS A 78 0.99 -6.31 23.08
CA LYS A 78 -0.34 -5.68 23.00
C LYS A 78 -0.87 -5.85 21.57
N PRO A 79 -2.02 -6.53 21.38
CA PRO A 79 -2.61 -6.66 20.06
C PRO A 79 -2.91 -5.26 19.54
N ARG A 80 -2.13 -4.82 18.56
CA ARG A 80 -2.42 -3.59 17.85
C ARG A 80 -3.75 -3.80 17.13
N THR A 81 -4.81 -3.22 17.63
CA THR A 81 -6.11 -3.27 16.95
C THR A 81 -5.97 -2.55 15.61
N ARG A 82 -6.05 -3.32 14.53
CA ARG A 82 -6.11 -2.77 13.18
C ARG A 82 -7.53 -2.26 12.95
N SER A 83 -7.70 -1.00 12.68
CA SER A 83 -8.98 -0.50 12.20
C SER A 83 -8.80 -0.01 10.76
N LEU A 84 -9.60 -0.57 9.87
CA LEU A 84 -9.78 -0.01 8.53
C LEU A 84 -10.57 1.28 8.69
N ARG A 85 -10.01 2.38 8.24
CA ARG A 85 -10.69 3.66 8.18
C ARG A 85 -10.88 4.05 6.73
N SER A 86 -12.11 4.34 6.35
CA SER A 86 -12.43 4.96 5.07
C SER A 86 -12.54 6.46 5.27
N TYR A 87 -11.88 7.22 4.43
CA TYR A 87 -11.92 8.69 4.43
C TYR A 87 -11.80 9.21 3.00
N GLU A 88 -12.07 10.48 2.81
CA GLU A 88 -11.86 11.16 1.54
C GLU A 88 -10.36 11.49 1.40
N PRO A 89 -9.65 10.99 0.35
CA PRO A 89 -8.22 11.24 0.21
C PRO A 89 -7.94 12.71 -0.07
N GLY A 90 -6.77 13.18 0.34
CA GLY A 90 -6.24 14.44 -0.16
C GLY A 90 -5.91 14.36 -1.66
N LYS A 91 -5.94 15.51 -2.37
CA LYS A 91 -5.47 15.54 -3.75
C LYS A 91 -3.99 15.19 -3.82
N LYS A 92 -3.60 14.38 -4.81
CA LYS A 92 -2.23 13.87 -4.98
C LYS A 92 -1.63 14.30 -6.32
N GLU A 93 -0.30 14.27 -6.39
CA GLU A 93 0.45 14.69 -7.57
C GLU A 93 0.64 13.54 -8.56
N HIS A 94 0.71 12.30 -8.08
CA HIS A 94 1.00 11.11 -8.87
C HIS A 94 -0.08 10.05 -8.64
N LEU A 95 -0.87 9.77 -9.68
CA LEU A 95 -1.94 8.79 -9.66
C LEU A 95 -1.50 7.55 -10.43
N ILE A 96 -1.47 6.40 -9.77
CA ILE A 96 -1.25 5.09 -10.37
C ILE A 96 -2.61 4.38 -10.43
N MET A 97 -2.97 3.82 -11.58
CA MET A 97 -4.25 3.12 -11.74
C MET A 97 -4.14 1.89 -12.64
N PHE A 98 -5.00 0.93 -12.42
CA PHE A 98 -5.11 -0.27 -13.25
C PHE A 98 -6.15 -0.06 -14.35
N LEU A 99 -5.80 -0.39 -15.59
CA LEU A 99 -6.72 -0.27 -16.73
C LEU A 99 -7.48 -1.57 -16.94
N SER A 100 -8.80 -1.50 -16.78
CA SER A 100 -9.69 -2.62 -17.12
C SER A 100 -9.78 -2.80 -18.62
N HIS A 101 -9.77 -4.06 -19.08
CA HIS A 101 -10.12 -4.39 -20.45
C HIS A 101 -11.61 -4.10 -20.73
N LEU A 102 -11.89 -3.30 -21.75
CA LEU A 102 -13.26 -3.06 -22.22
C LEU A 102 -13.72 -4.23 -23.10
N ARG A 103 -14.92 -4.72 -22.85
CA ARG A 103 -15.56 -5.69 -23.71
C ARG A 103 -15.83 -5.07 -25.09
N THR A 104 -15.82 -5.86 -26.14
CA THR A 104 -15.97 -5.44 -27.53
C THR A 104 -17.19 -4.52 -27.76
N ASN A 105 -18.29 -4.76 -27.05
CA ASN A 105 -19.52 -3.97 -27.16
C ASN A 105 -19.52 -2.68 -26.31
N SER A 106 -18.42 -2.38 -25.60
CA SER A 106 -18.33 -1.25 -24.67
C SER A 106 -17.08 -0.42 -24.91
N GLN A 107 -16.44 -0.53 -26.06
CA GLN A 107 -15.21 0.22 -26.38
C GLN A 107 -15.48 1.71 -26.54
N GLU A 108 -16.62 2.08 -27.10
CA GLU A 108 -17.01 3.48 -27.21
C GLU A 108 -17.80 3.94 -25.99
N PRO A 109 -17.57 5.18 -25.52
CA PRO A 109 -18.39 5.74 -24.48
C PRO A 109 -19.84 5.89 -24.95
N PRO A 110 -20.84 5.59 -24.10
CA PRO A 110 -22.26 5.61 -24.48
C PRO A 110 -22.78 7.02 -24.82
N VAL A 111 -22.02 8.05 -24.46
CA VAL A 111 -22.28 9.47 -24.78
C VAL A 111 -21.00 10.10 -25.34
N PRO A 112 -21.13 11.10 -26.26
CA PRO A 112 -19.96 11.82 -26.76
C PRO A 112 -19.22 12.54 -25.63
N LEU A 113 -17.90 12.35 -25.55
CA LEU A 113 -17.06 13.07 -24.61
C LEU A 113 -16.70 14.44 -25.16
N THR A 114 -16.91 15.49 -24.35
CA THR A 114 -16.75 16.90 -24.74
C THR A 114 -15.37 17.46 -24.40
N GLY A 115 -14.55 16.75 -23.62
CA GLY A 115 -13.29 17.23 -23.09
C GLY A 115 -13.43 18.03 -21.79
N ASN A 116 -14.64 18.07 -21.20
CA ASN A 116 -14.90 18.58 -19.87
C ASN A 116 -15.30 17.43 -18.95
N LEU A 117 -14.41 17.05 -18.02
CA LEU A 117 -14.62 15.87 -17.17
C LEU A 117 -15.88 15.95 -16.30
N ASP A 118 -16.23 17.13 -15.79
CA ASP A 118 -17.42 17.27 -14.95
C ASP A 118 -18.71 17.06 -15.78
N ASN A 119 -18.76 17.64 -16.96
CA ASN A 119 -19.91 17.46 -17.88
C ASN A 119 -20.00 16.02 -18.39
N ASP A 120 -18.87 15.45 -18.76
CA ASP A 120 -18.80 14.10 -19.33
C ASP A 120 -19.16 13.04 -18.30
N ILE A 121 -18.67 13.15 -17.05
CA ILE A 121 -19.02 12.24 -15.94
C ILE A 121 -20.52 12.36 -15.62
N LYS A 122 -21.06 13.59 -15.62
CA LYS A 122 -22.50 13.79 -15.40
C LYS A 122 -23.33 13.16 -16.52
N ALA A 123 -22.94 13.36 -17.78
CA ALA A 123 -23.63 12.77 -18.94
C ALA A 123 -23.59 11.23 -18.92
N LEU A 124 -22.46 10.64 -18.56
CA LEU A 124 -22.30 9.19 -18.40
C LEU A 124 -23.20 8.65 -17.27
N GLU A 125 -23.27 9.36 -16.12
CA GLU A 125 -24.12 8.97 -15.00
C GLU A 125 -25.63 9.11 -15.35
N ASP A 126 -26.01 10.15 -16.07
CA ASP A 126 -27.39 10.35 -16.52
C ASP A 126 -27.79 9.25 -17.53
N ASP A 127 -26.91 8.88 -18.47
CA ASP A 127 -27.14 7.78 -19.41
C ASP A 127 -27.24 6.43 -18.68
N LYS A 128 -26.38 6.19 -17.69
CA LYS A 128 -26.43 5.00 -16.86
C LYS A 128 -27.76 4.85 -16.13
N LYS A 129 -28.31 5.96 -15.60
CA LYS A 129 -29.63 5.96 -14.93
C LYS A 129 -30.76 5.73 -15.90
N ALA A 130 -30.72 6.38 -17.08
CA ALA A 130 -31.78 6.32 -18.08
C ALA A 130 -31.77 4.99 -18.87
N ASN A 131 -30.60 4.56 -19.31
CA ASN A 131 -30.43 3.48 -20.30
C ASN A 131 -29.75 2.23 -19.72
N LYS A 132 -29.33 2.26 -18.46
CA LYS A 132 -28.59 1.18 -17.77
C LYS A 132 -27.33 0.75 -18.51
N ARG A 133 -26.69 1.66 -19.27
CA ARG A 133 -25.43 1.42 -19.98
C ARG A 133 -24.27 1.74 -19.05
N TYR A 134 -23.40 0.77 -18.88
CA TYR A 134 -22.21 0.87 -18.04
C TYR A 134 -20.98 0.95 -18.92
N TRP A 135 -20.17 2.00 -18.73
CA TRP A 135 -18.89 2.13 -19.38
C TRP A 135 -17.76 2.09 -18.32
N GLN A 136 -16.93 1.06 -18.40
CA GLN A 136 -15.95 0.79 -17.34
C GLN A 136 -14.91 1.90 -17.19
N TRP A 137 -14.52 2.57 -18.29
CA TRP A 137 -13.51 3.62 -18.22
C TRP A 137 -14.01 4.97 -17.68
N GLU A 138 -15.26 5.05 -17.31
CA GLU A 138 -15.77 6.14 -16.50
C GLU A 138 -15.02 6.23 -15.15
N MET A 139 -14.63 5.10 -14.56
CA MET A 139 -13.95 5.06 -13.26
C MET A 139 -12.55 5.70 -13.30
N PRO A 140 -11.66 5.39 -14.26
CA PRO A 140 -10.42 6.12 -14.48
C PRO A 140 -10.62 7.63 -14.65
N LEU A 141 -11.62 8.06 -15.39
CA LEU A 141 -11.90 9.49 -15.57
C LEU A 141 -12.32 10.17 -14.26
N ARG A 142 -13.13 9.51 -13.45
CA ARG A 142 -13.53 10.00 -12.12
C ARG A 142 -12.33 10.12 -11.18
N ALA A 143 -11.42 9.13 -11.19
CA ALA A 143 -10.19 9.15 -10.42
C ALA A 143 -9.29 10.33 -10.82
N ILE A 144 -9.06 10.52 -12.13
CA ILE A 144 -8.28 11.65 -12.66
C ILE A 144 -8.92 12.98 -12.25
N ARG A 145 -10.24 13.12 -12.46
CA ARG A 145 -10.99 14.33 -12.11
C ARG A 145 -10.80 14.74 -10.67
N TYR A 146 -10.80 13.79 -9.75
CA TYR A 146 -10.66 14.07 -8.32
C TYR A 146 -9.35 14.80 -7.99
N HIS A 147 -8.26 14.43 -8.65
CA HIS A 147 -6.93 14.99 -8.40
C HIS A 147 -6.57 16.22 -9.24
N ILE A 148 -7.43 16.65 -10.17
CA ILE A 148 -7.19 17.85 -10.98
C ILE A 148 -6.82 19.06 -10.10
N GLY A 149 -5.85 19.83 -10.56
CA GLY A 149 -5.29 20.99 -9.88
C GLY A 149 -4.05 20.69 -9.04
N GLN A 150 -3.80 19.42 -8.69
CA GLN A 150 -2.52 18.98 -8.10
C GLN A 150 -1.83 17.88 -8.91
N LEU A 151 -2.56 17.22 -9.80
CA LEU A 151 -2.10 16.10 -10.59
C LEU A 151 -0.97 16.51 -11.53
N LYS A 152 0.16 15.82 -11.47
CA LYS A 152 1.32 15.97 -12.34
C LYS A 152 1.47 14.80 -13.29
N THR A 153 1.27 13.58 -12.77
CA THR A 153 1.39 12.38 -13.60
C THR A 153 0.24 11.39 -13.35
N VAL A 154 -0.16 10.72 -14.41
CA VAL A 154 -1.02 9.54 -14.38
C VAL A 154 -0.21 8.37 -14.92
N THR A 155 -0.08 7.29 -14.16
CA THR A 155 0.57 6.06 -14.62
C THR A 155 -0.46 4.94 -14.68
N ILE A 156 -0.67 4.42 -15.87
CA ILE A 156 -1.63 3.34 -16.16
C ILE A 156 -0.87 2.01 -16.16
N VAL A 157 -1.29 1.10 -15.31
CA VAL A 157 -0.83 -0.30 -15.32
C VAL A 157 -1.78 -1.09 -16.21
N CYS A 158 -1.25 -1.67 -17.30
CA CYS A 158 -2.04 -2.40 -18.28
C CYS A 158 -1.98 -3.90 -18.07
N SER A 159 -3.13 -4.58 -18.15
CA SER A 159 -3.14 -6.05 -18.25
C SER A 159 -2.73 -6.50 -19.67
N LYS A 160 -2.47 -7.81 -19.83
CA LYS A 160 -2.21 -8.44 -21.15
C LYS A 160 -3.32 -8.11 -22.16
N GLU A 161 -4.56 -8.02 -21.69
CA GLU A 161 -5.72 -7.73 -22.52
C GLU A 161 -5.92 -6.23 -22.74
N SER A 162 -5.70 -5.40 -21.71
CA SER A 162 -5.97 -3.97 -21.79
C SER A 162 -4.89 -3.18 -22.53
N ILE A 163 -3.70 -3.74 -22.71
CA ILE A 163 -2.61 -3.07 -23.44
C ILE A 163 -3.02 -2.74 -24.90
N GLU A 164 -3.74 -3.64 -25.54
CA GLU A 164 -4.22 -3.45 -26.91
C GLU A 164 -5.20 -2.26 -27.04
N GLN A 165 -5.78 -1.84 -25.95
CA GLN A 165 -6.75 -0.74 -25.88
C GLN A 165 -6.12 0.60 -25.47
N THR A 166 -4.80 0.62 -25.22
CA THR A 166 -4.11 1.86 -24.83
C THR A 166 -4.21 2.98 -25.88
N PRO A 167 -4.21 2.73 -27.22
CA PRO A 167 -4.44 3.80 -28.18
C PRO A 167 -5.83 4.45 -28.04
N LEU A 168 -6.84 3.66 -27.72
CA LEU A 168 -8.19 4.19 -27.47
C LEU A 168 -8.20 5.06 -26.21
N PHE A 169 -7.53 4.61 -25.13
CA PHE A 169 -7.39 5.42 -23.91
C PHE A 169 -6.64 6.73 -24.17
N CYS A 170 -5.57 6.67 -24.99
CA CYS A 170 -4.83 7.86 -25.42
C CYS A 170 -5.74 8.87 -26.13
N ASN A 171 -6.59 8.42 -27.06
CA ASN A 171 -7.53 9.28 -27.75
C ASN A 171 -8.53 9.94 -26.80
N ILE A 172 -9.00 9.23 -25.78
CA ILE A 172 -9.88 9.76 -24.76
C ILE A 172 -9.16 10.79 -23.90
N PHE A 173 -7.96 10.46 -23.40
CA PHE A 173 -7.14 11.36 -22.61
C PHE A 173 -6.76 12.62 -23.41
N GLY A 174 -6.45 12.46 -24.71
CA GLY A 174 -6.12 13.54 -25.63
C GLY A 174 -7.18 14.63 -25.69
N LYS A 175 -8.48 14.28 -25.67
CA LYS A 175 -9.59 15.27 -25.64
C LYS A 175 -9.51 16.20 -24.44
N TYR A 176 -9.14 15.67 -23.26
CA TYR A 176 -9.01 16.47 -22.03
C TYR A 176 -7.70 17.25 -22.00
N TYR A 177 -6.66 16.75 -22.66
CA TYR A 177 -5.41 17.46 -22.84
C TYR A 177 -5.55 18.66 -23.79
N GLU A 178 -6.21 18.46 -24.92
CA GLU A 178 -6.51 19.50 -25.92
C GLU A 178 -7.43 20.61 -25.38
N SER A 179 -8.38 20.26 -24.51
CA SER A 179 -9.24 21.22 -23.83
C SER A 179 -8.54 22.03 -22.73
N ASN A 180 -7.24 21.87 -22.55
CA ASN A 180 -6.39 22.43 -21.50
C ASN A 180 -6.72 21.96 -20.07
N LEU A 181 -7.67 21.07 -19.85
CA LEU A 181 -8.03 20.58 -18.53
C LEU A 181 -6.90 19.77 -17.87
N LEU A 182 -6.22 18.95 -18.67
CA LEU A 182 -5.06 18.13 -18.24
C LEU A 182 -3.73 18.67 -18.80
N LYS A 183 -3.69 19.94 -19.18
CA LYS A 183 -2.45 20.56 -19.67
C LYS A 183 -1.39 20.54 -18.57
N GLY A 184 -0.23 19.96 -18.90
CA GLY A 184 0.88 19.77 -17.95
C GLY A 184 0.79 18.51 -17.11
N VAL A 185 -0.27 17.68 -17.28
CA VAL A 185 -0.33 16.33 -16.72
C VAL A 185 0.29 15.36 -17.70
N GLU A 186 1.30 14.62 -17.26
CA GLU A 186 1.93 13.60 -18.07
C GLU A 186 1.24 12.24 -17.86
N LEU A 187 0.92 11.57 -18.96
CA LEU A 187 0.37 10.21 -18.95
C LEU A 187 1.46 9.21 -19.32
N PHE A 188 1.59 8.17 -18.51
CA PHE A 188 2.51 7.05 -18.72
C PHE A 188 1.75 5.73 -18.71
N PHE A 189 2.27 4.75 -19.46
CA PHE A 189 1.88 3.35 -19.33
C PHE A 189 3.01 2.55 -18.71
N TYR A 190 2.67 1.73 -17.72
CA TYR A 190 3.58 0.80 -17.09
C TYR A 190 3.34 -0.59 -17.69
N VAL A 191 4.32 -1.08 -18.40
CA VAL A 191 4.25 -2.28 -19.25
C VAL A 191 5.57 -3.04 -19.19
N LYS A 192 5.64 -4.21 -19.79
CA LYS A 192 6.88 -4.96 -20.00
C LYS A 192 7.46 -4.69 -21.38
N GLU A 193 8.77 -4.51 -21.44
CA GLU A 193 9.53 -4.48 -22.68
C GLU A 193 10.61 -5.56 -22.62
N LYS A 194 10.50 -6.61 -23.42
CA LYS A 194 11.38 -7.79 -23.37
C LYS A 194 11.45 -8.40 -21.96
N GLY A 195 10.32 -8.50 -21.29
CA GLY A 195 10.19 -9.03 -19.93
C GLY A 195 10.62 -8.09 -18.80
N ASN A 196 11.11 -6.88 -19.11
CA ASN A 196 11.49 -5.91 -18.09
C ASN A 196 10.42 -4.85 -17.88
N PRO A 197 10.13 -4.43 -16.63
CA PRO A 197 9.17 -3.38 -16.35
C PRO A 197 9.70 -2.03 -16.83
N VAL A 198 8.88 -1.29 -17.57
CA VAL A 198 9.21 0.02 -18.10
C VAL A 198 8.01 0.96 -18.00
N ARG A 199 8.29 2.26 -17.79
CA ARG A 199 7.29 3.32 -17.84
C ARG A 199 7.50 4.13 -19.13
N LYS A 200 6.52 4.09 -20.04
CA LYS A 200 6.56 4.76 -21.34
C LYS A 200 5.54 5.88 -21.41
N GLN A 201 5.89 7.01 -21.99
CA GLN A 201 4.94 8.10 -22.23
C GLN A 201 3.85 7.70 -23.22
N TRP A 202 2.67 8.27 -23.07
CA TRP A 202 1.46 7.94 -23.83
C TRP A 202 1.59 8.13 -25.33
N ASN A 203 2.36 9.13 -25.79
CA ASN A 203 2.61 9.37 -27.21
C ASN A 203 3.28 8.18 -27.92
N THR A 204 3.98 7.32 -27.16
CA THR A 204 4.57 6.07 -27.66
C THR A 204 3.50 5.07 -28.12
N PHE A 205 2.27 5.16 -27.57
CA PHE A 205 1.16 4.25 -27.87
C PHE A 205 0.17 4.80 -28.91
N CYS A 206 0.41 5.97 -29.42
CA CYS A 206 -0.42 6.60 -30.43
C CYS A 206 0.30 6.59 -31.79
N PRO A 207 -0.32 6.04 -32.85
CA PRO A 207 -1.71 5.54 -32.94
C PRO A 207 -1.87 4.05 -32.61
N ALA A 208 -0.80 3.32 -32.30
CA ALA A 208 -0.82 1.88 -32.05
C ALA A 208 0.13 1.47 -30.94
N VAL A 209 -0.10 0.30 -30.37
CA VAL A 209 0.81 -0.31 -29.37
C VAL A 209 2.13 -0.66 -30.06
N PRO A 210 3.30 -0.24 -29.52
CA PRO A 210 4.59 -0.61 -30.07
C PRO A 210 4.84 -2.12 -29.99
N THR A 211 5.47 -2.66 -31.01
CA THR A 211 5.87 -4.07 -31.03
C THR A 211 6.83 -4.40 -29.88
N GLY A 212 6.60 -5.53 -29.21
CA GLY A 212 7.46 -6.02 -28.12
C GLY A 212 7.14 -5.43 -26.75
N LEU A 213 6.04 -4.69 -26.62
CA LEU A 213 5.47 -4.32 -25.33
C LEU A 213 4.37 -5.31 -24.93
N GLU A 214 4.35 -5.67 -23.68
CA GLU A 214 3.40 -6.61 -23.09
C GLU A 214 2.79 -6.03 -21.83
N GLY A 215 1.51 -6.33 -21.58
CA GLY A 215 0.84 -6.03 -20.32
C GLY A 215 1.13 -7.06 -19.25
N TRP A 216 0.68 -6.77 -18.03
CA TRP A 216 0.83 -7.61 -16.85
C TRP A 216 -0.23 -8.70 -16.81
N ASP A 217 0.14 -9.85 -16.21
CA ASP A 217 -0.87 -10.81 -15.77
C ASP A 217 -1.46 -10.34 -14.44
N PHE A 218 -2.70 -9.86 -14.46
CA PHE A 218 -3.34 -9.37 -13.24
C PHE A 218 -3.75 -10.49 -12.28
N GLU A 219 -3.64 -11.75 -12.69
CA GLU A 219 -3.87 -12.91 -11.81
C GLU A 219 -2.58 -13.44 -11.18
N ASP A 220 -1.41 -13.10 -11.72
CA ASP A 220 -0.12 -13.43 -11.11
C ASP A 220 0.20 -12.42 -9.99
N PHE A 221 -0.20 -12.80 -8.76
CA PHE A 221 -0.03 -11.96 -7.58
C PHE A 221 1.43 -11.63 -7.29
N ASP A 222 2.31 -12.61 -7.38
CA ASP A 222 3.71 -12.45 -6.95
C ASP A 222 4.46 -11.55 -7.94
N GLU A 223 4.34 -11.81 -9.23
CA GLU A 223 4.96 -10.98 -10.27
C GLU A 223 4.45 -9.53 -10.20
N LEU A 224 3.13 -9.34 -10.18
CA LEU A 224 2.53 -8.01 -10.19
C LEU A 224 2.86 -7.22 -8.90
N SER A 225 2.91 -7.88 -7.74
CA SER A 225 3.27 -7.26 -6.47
C SER A 225 4.71 -6.76 -6.47
N ASP A 226 5.64 -7.57 -6.97
CA ASP A 226 7.05 -7.21 -7.07
C ASP A 226 7.26 -6.03 -8.01
N ASP A 227 6.59 -6.04 -9.16
CA ASP A 227 6.76 -5.00 -10.18
C ASP A 227 6.04 -3.70 -9.81
N MET A 228 4.91 -3.76 -9.13
CA MET A 228 4.31 -2.57 -8.52
C MET A 228 5.22 -1.96 -7.44
N SER A 229 5.90 -2.80 -6.67
CA SER A 229 6.93 -2.32 -5.72
C SER A 229 8.13 -1.68 -6.42
N ARG A 230 8.50 -2.15 -7.62
CA ARG A 230 9.51 -1.52 -8.48
C ARG A 230 9.03 -0.18 -9.03
N LEU A 231 7.77 -0.09 -9.49
CA LEU A 231 7.19 1.16 -9.95
C LEU A 231 7.23 2.25 -8.87
N ILE A 232 6.87 1.91 -7.64
CA ILE A 232 6.93 2.84 -6.51
C ILE A 232 8.38 3.28 -6.24
N ARG A 233 9.34 2.35 -6.29
CA ARG A 233 10.76 2.70 -6.14
C ARG A 233 11.24 3.67 -7.22
N MET A 234 10.80 3.50 -8.47
CA MET A 234 11.12 4.45 -9.55
C MET A 234 10.67 5.88 -9.19
N PHE A 235 9.45 6.07 -8.67
CA PHE A 235 8.98 7.38 -8.22
C PHE A 235 9.84 7.95 -7.08
N ILE A 236 10.20 7.11 -6.10
CA ILE A 236 11.02 7.54 -4.96
C ILE A 236 12.44 7.92 -5.41
N ASP A 237 13.02 7.15 -6.31
CA ASP A 237 14.36 7.40 -6.88
C ASP A 237 14.37 8.66 -7.74
N GLU A 238 13.26 9.00 -8.40
CA GLU A 238 13.01 10.26 -9.10
C GLU A 238 12.79 11.45 -8.14
N GLY A 239 12.81 11.22 -6.81
CA GLY A 239 12.66 12.25 -5.79
C GLY A 239 11.21 12.54 -5.38
N THR A 240 10.25 11.73 -5.80
CA THR A 240 8.84 11.88 -5.42
C THR A 240 8.61 11.40 -3.98
N PRO A 241 8.06 12.24 -3.07
CA PRO A 241 7.68 11.80 -1.73
C PRO A 241 6.51 10.82 -1.79
N GLU A 242 6.51 9.81 -0.92
CA GLU A 242 5.45 8.79 -0.86
C GLU A 242 4.06 9.38 -0.63
N ASP A 243 3.93 10.43 0.18
CA ASP A 243 2.67 11.11 0.50
C ASP A 243 2.05 11.85 -0.71
N LYS A 244 2.78 11.95 -1.83
CA LYS A 244 2.32 12.52 -3.09
C LYS A 244 1.79 11.48 -4.08
N ILE A 245 1.91 10.19 -3.74
CA ILE A 245 1.51 9.06 -4.58
C ILE A 245 0.20 8.48 -4.07
N ILE A 246 -0.69 8.11 -4.98
CA ILE A 246 -1.90 7.36 -4.70
C ILE A 246 -2.11 6.26 -5.72
N ILE A 247 -2.61 5.10 -5.26
CA ILE A 247 -2.90 3.96 -6.12
C ILE A 247 -4.41 3.75 -6.18
N ASP A 248 -5.00 3.93 -7.36
CA ASP A 248 -6.41 3.63 -7.62
C ASP A 248 -6.57 2.17 -8.03
N PHE A 249 -7.36 1.42 -7.27
CA PHE A 249 -7.65 0.01 -7.54
C PHE A 249 -9.06 -0.25 -8.09
N THR A 250 -9.78 0.80 -8.49
CA THR A 250 -11.16 0.68 -8.97
C THR A 250 -11.25 -0.09 -10.28
N GLY A 251 -10.32 0.16 -11.20
CA GLY A 251 -10.32 -0.42 -12.54
C GLY A 251 -9.68 -1.81 -12.64
N GLY A 252 -9.18 -2.36 -11.54
CA GLY A 252 -8.49 -3.65 -11.55
C GLY A 252 -9.39 -4.84 -11.24
N GLN A 253 -8.80 -6.03 -11.30
CA GLN A 253 -9.39 -7.26 -10.79
C GLN A 253 -9.28 -7.33 -9.25
N LYS A 254 -9.86 -8.36 -8.63
CA LYS A 254 -9.76 -8.54 -7.17
C LYS A 254 -8.31 -8.64 -6.68
N VAL A 255 -7.46 -9.30 -7.43
CA VAL A 255 -6.03 -9.46 -7.14
C VAL A 255 -5.32 -8.11 -7.10
N THR A 256 -5.56 -7.24 -8.08
CA THR A 256 -4.96 -5.89 -8.11
C THR A 256 -5.39 -5.03 -6.92
N SER A 257 -6.63 -5.21 -6.43
CA SER A 257 -7.10 -4.52 -5.22
C SER A 257 -6.33 -4.96 -3.97
N VAL A 258 -6.08 -6.26 -3.84
CA VAL A 258 -5.28 -6.81 -2.73
C VAL A 258 -3.84 -6.30 -2.80
N ILE A 259 -3.24 -6.30 -3.99
CA ILE A 259 -1.88 -5.80 -4.22
C ILE A 259 -1.78 -4.31 -3.88
N ALA A 260 -2.71 -3.48 -4.36
CA ALA A 260 -2.70 -2.05 -4.09
C ALA A 260 -2.72 -1.75 -2.58
N VAL A 261 -3.59 -2.44 -1.84
CA VAL A 261 -3.66 -2.31 -0.38
C VAL A 261 -2.41 -2.85 0.31
N ALA A 262 -1.88 -4.00 -0.14
CA ALA A 262 -0.68 -4.61 0.45
C ALA A 262 0.56 -3.72 0.28
N ILE A 263 0.73 -3.11 -0.87
CA ILE A 263 1.87 -2.24 -1.20
C ILE A 263 1.83 -0.93 -0.42
N THR A 264 0.65 -0.39 -0.14
CA THR A 264 0.49 0.84 0.64
C THR A 264 0.67 0.61 2.14
N PHE A 265 0.65 -0.66 2.55
CA PHE A 265 0.83 -1.06 3.94
C PHE A 265 2.19 -0.61 4.50
N ASN A 266 2.21 0.07 5.66
CA ASN A 266 3.41 0.65 6.28
C ASN A 266 4.16 1.70 5.44
N ARG A 267 3.50 2.30 4.44
CA ARG A 267 4.01 3.40 3.63
C ARG A 267 3.14 4.65 3.81
N ASN A 268 3.63 5.80 3.38
CA ASN A 268 2.83 7.02 3.31
C ASN A 268 2.08 7.16 1.96
N ILE A 269 1.99 6.07 1.19
CA ILE A 269 1.23 5.99 -0.05
C ILE A 269 -0.20 5.60 0.30
N GLU A 270 -1.18 6.24 -0.31
CA GLU A 270 -2.59 5.93 -0.10
C GLU A 270 -3.13 5.00 -1.20
N ALA A 271 -4.10 4.16 -0.84
CA ALA A 271 -4.89 3.40 -1.80
C ALA A 271 -6.30 4.00 -1.87
N GLN A 272 -6.84 4.18 -3.09
CA GLN A 272 -8.17 4.73 -3.28
C GLN A 272 -9.08 3.86 -4.12
N TYR A 273 -10.37 4.09 -3.95
CA TYR A 273 -11.45 3.48 -4.69
C TYR A 273 -12.50 4.53 -5.08
N VAL A 274 -12.87 4.56 -6.36
CA VAL A 274 -13.96 5.41 -6.87
C VAL A 274 -15.29 4.70 -6.62
N GLN A 275 -16.22 5.37 -5.95
CA GLN A 275 -17.52 4.77 -5.65
C GLN A 275 -18.38 4.67 -6.92
N THR A 276 -18.94 3.47 -7.14
CA THR A 276 -19.79 3.20 -8.32
C THR A 276 -21.16 3.88 -8.25
N ASN A 277 -21.65 4.14 -7.04
CA ASN A 277 -23.02 4.69 -6.82
C ASN A 277 -23.03 6.22 -6.62
N ASP A 278 -21.86 6.82 -6.41
CA ASP A 278 -21.70 8.26 -6.29
C ASP A 278 -20.59 8.71 -7.24
N PRO A 279 -20.94 9.42 -8.35
CA PRO A 279 -19.97 9.80 -9.37
C PRO A 279 -18.88 10.76 -8.86
N TRP A 280 -19.10 11.38 -7.72
CA TRP A 280 -18.23 12.40 -7.16
C TRP A 280 -17.37 11.90 -5.99
N ALA A 281 -17.73 10.76 -5.40
CA ALA A 281 -17.08 10.26 -4.21
C ALA A 281 -15.90 9.33 -4.54
N VAL A 282 -14.74 9.70 -4.00
CA VAL A 282 -13.54 8.87 -3.96
C VAL A 282 -13.23 8.57 -2.50
N LYS A 283 -12.94 7.32 -2.18
CA LYS A 283 -12.61 6.88 -0.83
C LYS A 283 -11.19 6.34 -0.80
N SER A 284 -10.43 6.77 0.20
CA SER A 284 -9.17 6.14 0.56
C SER A 284 -9.38 5.17 1.70
N TYR A 285 -8.58 4.12 1.71
CA TYR A 285 -8.58 3.11 2.76
C TYR A 285 -7.19 3.06 3.38
N ASP A 286 -7.13 3.25 4.68
CA ASP A 286 -5.89 3.14 5.43
C ASP A 286 -6.06 2.18 6.60
N ILE A 287 -4.97 1.48 6.93
CA ILE A 287 -4.92 0.59 8.08
C ILE A 287 -4.25 1.35 9.22
N ILE A 288 -5.07 1.89 10.11
CA ILE A 288 -4.59 2.60 11.28
C ILE A 288 -4.35 1.63 12.42
N TYR A 289 -3.13 1.65 12.96
CA TYR A 289 -2.83 0.99 14.22
C TYR A 289 -3.28 1.90 15.37
N LYS A 290 -4.37 1.53 16.03
CA LYS A 290 -4.76 2.20 17.27
C LYS A 290 -4.01 1.58 18.44
N ALA A 291 -3.37 2.43 19.26
CA ALA A 291 -2.91 1.99 20.57
C ALA A 291 -4.12 1.55 21.42
N PRO A 292 -3.98 0.50 22.24
CA PRO A 292 -5.10 -0.02 23.06
C PRO A 292 -5.74 0.99 24.01
N ASP A 293 -5.02 2.05 24.35
CA ASP A 293 -5.46 3.06 25.32
C ASP A 293 -6.35 4.18 24.72
N SER A 294 -6.70 4.10 23.44
CA SER A 294 -7.60 5.06 22.78
C SER A 294 -9.10 4.71 22.86
N TYR A 295 -9.44 3.59 23.47
CA TYR A 295 -10.81 3.34 23.91
C TYR A 295 -10.94 3.91 25.32
N GLY A 296 -11.42 5.17 25.41
CA GLY A 296 -11.80 5.74 26.68
C GLY A 296 -12.78 4.80 27.41
N ILE A 297 -12.44 4.52 28.66
CA ILE A 297 -13.36 4.01 29.67
C ILE A 297 -14.38 5.11 29.96
#